data_327e925b004844ed298256dc65a5c923
#
_entry.id   327e925b004844ed298256dc65a5c923
#
_cell.length_a   1.000
_cell.length_b   1.000
_cell.length_c   1.000
_cell.angle_alpha   90.00
_cell.angle_beta   90.00
_cell.angle_gamma   90.00
#
_symmetry.space_group_name_H-M   'P 1'
#
loop_
_entity.id
_entity.type
_entity.pdbx_description
1 polymer ?
#
loop_
_entity_poly.entity_id
_entity_poly.type
_entity_poly.pdbx_seq_one_letter_code
_entity_poly.pdbx_strand_id
1 'polypeptide(L)'
;VSYTFGADMVSRFLEKHDFDLVVRAHQVVEDGYEFFADRQLVTIFTAPNYCGEFDNAGAVMAVDESLMCSFRILKPADKKKYAYGGMGSGRPLTPPRKR
;
A
#
# COMPACT_ATOMS: atom_id res chain seq x y z
N VAL A 1 -11.01 18.96 -11.47
CA VAL A 1 -10.34 18.46 -12.67
C VAL A 1 -10.47 16.94 -12.79
N SER A 2 -11.24 16.33 -11.90
CA SER A 2 -11.43 14.89 -11.94
C SER A 2 -12.80 14.57 -11.36
N TYR A 3 -13.05 13.29 -11.17
CA TYR A 3 -14.32 12.80 -10.65
C TYR A 3 -14.08 11.95 -9.43
N THR A 4 -15.07 11.95 -8.53
CA THR A 4 -15.06 11.03 -7.40
C THR A 4 -16.21 10.05 -7.59
N PHE A 5 -16.13 8.92 -6.87
CA PHE A 5 -17.18 7.93 -6.92
C PHE A 5 -17.36 7.33 -5.54
N GLY A 6 -18.56 6.83 -5.28
CA GLY A 6 -18.88 6.25 -3.99
C GLY A 6 -19.07 4.75 -4.08
N ALA A 7 -19.52 4.18 -2.96
CA ALA A 7 -19.65 2.73 -2.84
C ALA A 7 -20.63 2.13 -3.86
N ASP A 8 -21.70 2.86 -4.17
CA ASP A 8 -22.67 2.38 -5.13
C ASP A 8 -22.08 2.20 -6.52
N MET A 9 -21.17 3.10 -6.91
CA MET A 9 -20.54 2.97 -8.21
C MET A 9 -19.54 1.83 -8.23
N VAL A 10 -18.87 1.57 -7.10
CA VAL A 10 -17.98 0.43 -7.01
C VAL A 10 -18.77 -0.86 -7.21
N SER A 11 -19.92 -0.98 -6.53
CA SER A 11 -20.76 -2.16 -6.67
C SER A 11 -21.24 -2.36 -8.10
N ARG A 12 -21.67 -1.29 -8.74
CA ARG A 12 -22.13 -1.36 -10.13
C ARG A 12 -21.03 -1.77 -11.09
N PHE A 13 -19.84 -1.21 -10.88
CA PHE A 13 -18.71 -1.54 -11.75
C PHE A 13 -18.35 -3.01 -11.65
N LEU A 14 -18.27 -3.52 -10.43
CA LEU A 14 -17.91 -4.92 -10.21
C LEU A 14 -18.95 -5.84 -10.80
N GLU A 15 -20.24 -5.52 -10.60
CA GLU A 15 -21.31 -6.34 -11.14
C GLU A 15 -21.32 -6.32 -12.66
N LYS A 16 -21.17 -5.14 -13.23
CA LYS A 16 -21.21 -4.99 -14.68
C LYS A 16 -20.12 -5.78 -15.38
N HIS A 17 -18.92 -5.79 -14.79
CA HIS A 17 -17.78 -6.44 -15.41
C HIS A 17 -17.45 -7.80 -14.83
N ASP A 18 -18.26 -8.27 -13.91
CA ASP A 18 -18.05 -9.56 -13.25
C ASP A 18 -16.69 -9.64 -12.58
N PHE A 19 -16.32 -8.59 -11.87
CA PHE A 19 -15.12 -8.55 -11.05
C PHE A 19 -15.49 -8.65 -9.58
N ASP A 20 -14.54 -9.10 -8.77
CA ASP A 20 -14.80 -9.31 -7.35
C ASP A 20 -14.23 -8.20 -6.47
N LEU A 21 -13.21 -7.52 -6.92
CA LEU A 21 -12.50 -6.57 -6.06
C LEU A 21 -11.79 -5.53 -6.92
N VAL A 22 -11.84 -4.30 -6.47
CA VAL A 22 -11.00 -3.23 -7.04
C VAL A 22 -9.83 -3.01 -6.11
N VAL A 23 -8.62 -3.03 -6.64
CA VAL A 23 -7.41 -2.74 -5.88
C VAL A 23 -6.80 -1.48 -6.47
N ARG A 24 -6.55 -0.49 -5.64
CA ARG A 24 -6.01 0.79 -6.09
C ARG A 24 -4.98 1.30 -5.09
N ALA A 25 -4.24 2.32 -5.48
CA ALA A 25 -3.17 2.89 -4.68
C ALA A 25 -3.19 4.41 -4.79
N HIS A 26 -2.06 5.05 -4.58
CA HIS A 26 -1.87 6.50 -4.76
C HIS A 26 -2.40 7.34 -3.61
N GLN A 27 -2.76 6.71 -2.50
CA GLN A 27 -3.12 7.44 -1.29
C GLN A 27 -2.48 6.73 -0.10
N VAL A 28 -1.91 7.53 0.80
CA VAL A 28 -1.32 6.98 2.01
C VAL A 28 -2.43 6.51 2.92
N VAL A 29 -2.32 5.28 3.42
CA VAL A 29 -3.24 4.76 4.42
C VAL A 29 -2.41 4.24 5.59
N GLU A 30 -2.91 4.45 6.79
CA GLU A 30 -2.11 4.24 8.00
C GLU A 30 -1.59 2.82 8.14
N ASP A 31 -2.43 1.84 7.86
CA ASP A 31 -2.06 0.45 8.05
C ASP A 31 -1.49 -0.22 6.80
N GLY A 32 -1.29 0.55 5.73
CA GLY A 32 -0.79 0.03 4.48
C GLY A 32 -1.89 -0.48 3.57
N TYR A 33 -3.06 -0.75 4.09
CA TYR A 33 -4.23 -1.10 3.30
C TYR A 33 -5.48 -0.64 4.02
N GLU A 34 -6.52 -0.37 3.24
CA GLU A 34 -7.77 0.11 3.81
C GLU A 34 -8.91 -0.29 2.90
N PHE A 35 -9.92 -0.94 3.46
CA PHE A 35 -11.10 -1.36 2.70
C PHE A 35 -12.13 -0.26 2.61
N PHE A 36 -12.90 -0.30 1.55
CA PHE A 36 -13.97 0.63 1.27
C PHE A 36 -15.10 -0.12 0.56
N ALA A 37 -16.34 0.36 0.71
CA ALA A 37 -17.50 -0.22 0.02
C ALA A 37 -17.68 -1.69 0.34
N ASP A 38 -17.78 -2.02 1.62
CA ASP A 38 -17.98 -3.40 2.09
C ASP A 38 -16.93 -4.35 1.53
N ARG A 39 -15.67 -3.91 1.53
CA ARG A 39 -14.54 -4.71 1.05
C ARG A 39 -14.59 -5.00 -0.44
N GLN A 40 -15.33 -4.21 -1.17
CA GLN A 40 -15.34 -4.33 -2.63
C GLN A 40 -14.21 -3.54 -3.28
N LEU A 41 -13.59 -2.66 -2.50
CA LEU A 41 -12.42 -1.90 -2.95
C LEU A 41 -11.41 -1.88 -1.83
N VAL A 42 -10.14 -2.01 -2.17
CA VAL A 42 -9.07 -1.86 -1.19
C VAL A 42 -8.01 -0.91 -1.73
N THR A 43 -7.57 0.01 -0.88
CA THR A 43 -6.43 0.85 -1.18
C THR A 43 -5.20 0.20 -0.58
N ILE A 44 -4.13 0.10 -1.36
CA ILE A 44 -2.87 -0.45 -0.90
C ILE A 44 -1.79 0.62 -1.06
N PHE A 45 -1.00 0.80 -0.03
CA PHE A 45 0.12 1.73 -0.10
C PHE A 45 1.34 1.03 0.48
N THR A 46 2.41 0.92 -0.32
CA THR A 46 3.50 0.01 0.00
C THR A 46 4.76 0.70 0.50
N ALA A 47 4.75 2.02 0.65
CA ALA A 47 5.92 2.77 1.10
C ALA A 47 5.77 3.17 2.58
N PRO A 48 6.39 2.43 3.51
CA PRO A 48 6.28 2.79 4.93
C PRO A 48 6.94 4.14 5.20
N ASN A 49 6.42 4.84 6.18
CA ASN A 49 6.97 6.13 6.61
C ASN A 49 7.17 7.06 5.42
N TYR A 50 6.11 7.26 4.67
CA TYR A 50 6.16 7.95 3.39
C TYR A 50 6.65 9.39 3.56
N CYS A 51 7.65 9.75 2.77
CA CYS A 51 8.29 11.07 2.81
C CYS A 51 8.93 11.41 4.14
N GLY A 52 9.05 10.45 5.04
CA GLY A 52 9.54 10.73 6.39
C GLY A 52 8.55 11.53 7.23
N GLU A 53 7.36 11.78 6.70
CA GLU A 53 6.36 12.60 7.38
C GLU A 53 5.21 11.79 7.94
N PHE A 54 4.96 10.62 7.39
CA PHE A 54 3.86 9.76 7.82
C PHE A 54 4.42 8.57 8.58
N ASP A 55 3.68 8.13 9.59
CA ASP A 55 4.06 6.93 10.34
C ASP A 55 3.35 5.70 9.83
N ASN A 56 2.98 5.72 8.58
CA ASN A 56 2.20 4.64 7.98
C ASN A 56 3.03 3.38 7.79
N ALA A 57 2.36 2.24 7.93
CA ALA A 57 2.92 0.99 7.47
C ALA A 57 2.71 0.88 5.97
N GLY A 58 3.39 -0.06 5.35
CA GLY A 58 3.14 -0.39 3.97
C GLY A 58 2.51 -1.78 3.90
N ALA A 59 1.89 -2.11 2.79
CA ALA A 59 1.30 -3.43 2.64
C ALA A 59 1.48 -3.94 1.23
N VAL A 60 1.60 -5.25 1.12
CA VAL A 60 1.61 -5.97 -0.15
C VAL A 60 0.47 -6.97 -0.09
N MET A 61 -0.33 -7.04 -1.13
CA MET A 61 -1.41 -8.01 -1.19
C MET A 61 -1.01 -9.18 -2.07
N ALA A 62 -1.14 -10.38 -1.54
CA ALA A 62 -0.89 -11.61 -2.29
C ALA A 62 -2.22 -12.24 -2.64
N VAL A 63 -2.35 -12.70 -3.88
CA VAL A 63 -3.55 -13.36 -4.36
C VAL A 63 -3.12 -14.73 -4.86
N ASP A 64 -3.73 -15.79 -4.33
CA ASP A 64 -3.36 -17.13 -4.75
C ASP A 64 -4.28 -17.64 -5.86
N GLU A 65 -4.08 -18.89 -6.25
CA GLU A 65 -4.83 -19.47 -7.37
C GLU A 65 -6.33 -19.54 -7.12
N SER A 66 -6.73 -19.67 -5.86
CA SER A 66 -8.14 -19.73 -5.53
C SER A 66 -8.73 -18.36 -5.23
N LEU A 67 -7.96 -17.29 -5.52
CA LEU A 67 -8.34 -15.90 -5.29
C LEU A 67 -8.44 -15.55 -3.81
N MET A 68 -7.76 -16.30 -2.98
CA MET A 68 -7.63 -15.93 -1.57
C MET A 68 -6.62 -14.81 -1.46
N CYS A 69 -7.01 -13.75 -0.78
CA CYS A 69 -6.16 -12.58 -0.62
C CYS A 69 -5.58 -12.53 0.77
N SER A 70 -4.32 -12.16 0.86
CA SER A 70 -3.67 -11.96 2.14
C SER A 70 -2.76 -10.75 2.06
N PHE A 71 -2.45 -10.17 3.21
CA PHE A 71 -1.60 -8.98 3.25
C PHE A 71 -0.33 -9.26 4.02
N ARG A 72 0.75 -8.70 3.52
CA ARG A 72 2.01 -8.66 4.26
C ARG A 72 2.23 -7.21 4.65
N ILE A 73 2.50 -6.98 5.92
CA ILE A 73 2.62 -5.63 6.45
C ILE A 73 4.10 -5.30 6.58
N LEU A 74 4.46 -4.15 6.04
CA LEU A 74 5.82 -3.63 6.11
C LEU A 74 5.82 -2.48 7.09
N LYS A 75 6.50 -2.67 8.21
CA LYS A 75 6.53 -1.64 9.24
C LYS A 75 7.64 -0.65 8.94
N PRO A 76 7.47 0.62 9.37
CA PRO A 76 8.52 1.60 9.16
C PRO A 76 9.80 1.18 9.88
N ALA A 77 10.93 1.49 9.28
CA ALA A 77 12.20 1.18 9.89
C ALA A 77 12.47 2.12 11.06
N ASP A 78 13.31 1.67 11.98
CA ASP A 78 13.72 2.48 13.10
C ASP A 78 14.54 3.66 12.61
N LYS A 79 14.14 4.87 12.99
CA LYS A 79 14.85 6.07 12.59
C LYS A 79 16.29 6.07 13.03
N LYS A 80 16.59 5.47 14.16
CA LYS A 80 17.96 5.39 14.62
C LYS A 80 18.82 4.62 13.65
N LYS A 81 18.30 3.57 13.08
CA LYS A 81 19.04 2.81 12.09
C LYS A 81 19.36 3.64 10.89
N TYR A 82 18.40 4.40 10.43
CA TYR A 82 18.62 5.24 9.27
C TYR A 82 19.64 6.33 9.53
N ALA A 83 19.55 7.00 10.65
CA ALA A 83 20.47 8.04 10.99
C ALA A 83 21.89 7.49 11.06
N TYR A 84 22.02 6.36 11.68
CA TYR A 84 23.31 5.74 11.85
C TYR A 84 23.88 5.27 10.52
N GLY A 85 23.07 4.58 9.77
CA GLY A 85 23.49 4.08 8.48
C GLY A 85 23.78 5.18 7.49
N GLY A 86 23.06 6.24 7.56
CA GLY A 86 23.24 7.36 6.65
C GLY A 86 24.55 8.04 6.80
N MET A 87 25.16 7.90 7.94
CA MET A 87 26.47 8.47 8.10
C MET A 87 27.53 7.66 7.43
N GLY A 88 27.29 6.53 7.34
CA GLY A 88 28.21 5.69 6.67
C GLY A 88 28.18 5.96 5.27
N SER A 89 27.95 6.40 5.36
CA SER A 89 27.69 6.37 4.50
C SER A 89 27.28 6.56 3.58
N GLY A 90 27.32 6.88 3.63
CA GLY A 90 26.60 7.01 2.81
C GLY A 90 26.47 6.27 1.92
N ARG A 91 26.60 5.82 2.10
CA ARG A 91 26.24 5.04 1.35
C ARG A 91 25.46 4.71 1.00
N PRO A 92 25.34 4.69 0.86
CA PRO A 92 24.40 4.23 0.71
C PRO A 92 23.82 3.28 0.41
N LEU A 93 23.87 3.23 0.68
CA LEU A 93 23.41 2.40 0.42
C LEU A 93 22.82 1.92 -0.34
N THR A 94 23.17 1.90 -0.55
CA THR A 94 22.62 1.31 -1.28
C THR A 94 22.51 0.69 -1.75
N PRO A 95 22.49 0.52 -1.77
CA PRO A 95 22.17 -0.22 -2.16
C PRO A 95 21.95 -0.74 -2.72
N PRO A 96 21.99 -0.90 -2.71
CA PRO A 96 21.58 -1.56 -3.18
C PRO A 96 21.18 -2.01 -3.81
N ARG A 97 21.05 -1.97 -3.78
CA ARG A 97 20.56 -2.52 -4.34
C ARG A 97 20.30 -3.15 -4.88
N LYS A 98 20.15 -3.39 -4.82
CA LYS A 98 19.87 -4.14 -5.27
C LYS A 98 19.35 -4.45 -5.75
N ARG A 99 19.31 -4.15 -5.67
CA ARG A 99 18.80 -4.66 -6.27
C ARG A 99 18.50 -5.02 -6.68
#